data_1784ef1db4c25bda70885d373df65138
#
_entry.id   1784ef1db4c25bda70885d373df65138
#
_cell.length_a   1.000
_cell.length_b   1.000
_cell.length_c   1.000
_cell.angle_alpha   90.00
_cell.angle_beta   90.00
_cell.angle_gamma   90.00
#
_symmetry.space_group_name_H-M   'P 1'
#
loop_
_entity.id
_entity.type
_entity.pdbx_description
1 polymer ?
#
loop_
_entity_poly.entity_id
_entity_poly.type
_entity_poly.pdbx_seq_one_letter_code
_entity_poly.pdbx_strand_id
1 'polypeptide(L)'
;MNNANAHRAGGLNYAGEVSPEDAYTVLQALDGVLVDVRTVPEWQFIGVPDTTGTKGKLATISWKNYPDFSQNTKFADQIAALPGVSKDTPLLFICRSGGRSLDAAVAMTAAGYSKCFNVSGGFEGDPDSDGHRGTTQGWKAKNLPWKQG
;
A
#
# COMPACT_ATOMS: atom_id res chain seq x y z
N MET A 1 4.10 4.65 16.49
CA MET A 1 4.88 4.70 16.65
C MET A 1 5.54 5.09 16.60
N ASN A 2 4.87 5.02 16.28
CA ASN A 2 5.57 5.31 16.28
C ASN A 2 6.06 5.48 15.80
N ASN A 3 5.51 5.26 15.51
CA ASN A 3 6.07 5.48 15.25
C ASN A 3 6.62 5.70 14.68
N ALA A 4 6.30 5.55 14.15
CA ALA A 4 6.87 5.77 13.86
C ALA A 4 7.47 6.03 13.80
N ASN A 5 7.29 6.08 13.74
CA ASN A 5 8.09 6.30 13.86
C ASN A 5 8.98 6.27 13.86
N ALA A 6 9.07 6.02 13.63
CA ALA A 6 10.02 5.94 13.84
C ALA A 6 10.78 5.61 13.67
N HIS A 7 11.07 5.42 13.41
CA HIS A 7 11.88 5.12 13.36
C HIS A 7 12.48 4.91 12.97
N ARG A 8 14.06 4.51 10.75
CA ARG A 8 14.34 4.32 11.57
C ARG A 8 14.63 4.95 12.87
N ALA A 9 15.16 6.06 12.83
CA ALA A 9 15.27 6.77 14.07
C ALA A 9 13.92 6.80 14.73
N GLY A 10 13.87 6.54 15.99
CA GLY A 10 12.62 6.46 16.72
C GLY A 10 12.04 5.07 16.81
N GLY A 11 12.73 4.07 16.30
CA GLY A 11 12.35 2.68 16.50
C GLY A 11 11.36 2.10 15.51
N LEU A 12 11.07 2.78 14.41
CA LEU A 12 10.23 2.22 13.37
C LEU A 12 10.96 1.08 12.66
N ASN A 13 10.23 -0.01 12.36
CA ASN A 13 10.73 -1.15 11.62
C ASN A 13 10.26 -1.15 10.16
N TYR A 14 9.89 0.02 9.67
CA TYR A 14 9.59 0.33 8.27
C TYR A 14 9.82 1.84 8.09
N ALA A 15 9.70 2.34 6.84
CA ALA A 15 10.04 3.73 6.56
C ALA A 15 9.03 4.73 7.15
N GLY A 16 7.78 4.32 7.33
CA GLY A 16 6.79 5.17 7.98
C GLY A 16 5.43 5.16 7.28
N GLU A 17 4.53 5.99 7.81
CA GLU A 17 3.20 6.20 7.25
C GLU A 17 3.23 7.36 6.28
N VAL A 18 2.47 7.24 5.18
CA VAL A 18 2.22 8.36 4.27
C VAL A 18 0.72 8.47 4.05
N SER A 19 0.23 9.70 3.92
CA SER A 19 -1.17 9.92 3.55
C SER A 19 -1.39 9.47 2.10
N PRO A 20 -2.64 9.19 1.69
CA PRO A 20 -2.93 8.91 0.29
C PRO A 20 -2.46 10.02 -0.64
N GLU A 21 -2.64 11.29 -0.24
CA GLU A 21 -2.21 12.44 -1.04
C GLU A 21 -0.69 12.46 -1.20
N ASP A 22 0.05 12.23 -0.11
CA ASP A 22 1.51 12.19 -0.17
C ASP A 22 2.00 11.00 -0.98
N ALA A 23 1.33 9.85 -0.87
CA ALA A 23 1.65 8.68 -1.68
C ALA A 23 1.52 9.00 -3.17
N TYR A 24 0.43 9.65 -3.55
CA TYR A 24 0.22 10.04 -4.94
C TYR A 24 1.28 11.03 -5.42
N THR A 25 1.66 11.99 -4.57
CA THR A 25 2.73 12.94 -4.89
C THR A 25 4.06 12.23 -5.12
N VAL A 26 4.40 11.24 -4.30
CA VAL A 26 5.61 10.42 -4.49
C VAL A 26 5.56 9.72 -5.84
N LEU A 27 4.43 9.11 -6.20
CA LEU A 27 4.29 8.42 -7.47
C LEU A 27 4.41 9.36 -8.66
N GLN A 28 3.92 10.60 -8.54
CA GLN A 28 4.07 11.60 -9.60
C GLN A 28 5.54 12.00 -9.82
N ALA A 29 6.32 12.01 -8.76
CA ALA A 29 7.70 12.53 -8.78
C ALA A 29 8.76 11.45 -9.01
N LEU A 30 8.52 10.21 -8.61
CA LEU A 30 9.54 9.16 -8.56
C LEU A 30 9.04 7.85 -9.18
N ASP A 31 10.00 7.04 -9.62
CA ASP A 31 9.76 5.67 -10.08
C ASP A 31 9.52 4.74 -8.89
N GLY A 32 8.41 4.93 -8.18
CA GLY A 32 8.00 4.07 -7.09
C GLY A 32 6.94 3.07 -7.51
N VAL A 33 6.60 2.17 -6.60
CA VAL A 33 5.53 1.19 -6.83
C VAL A 33 4.50 1.31 -5.72
N LEU A 34 3.24 1.51 -6.11
CA LEU A 34 2.11 1.38 -5.21
C LEU A 34 1.68 -0.08 -5.25
N VAL A 35 1.91 -0.79 -4.15
CA VAL A 35 1.61 -2.23 -4.05
C VAL A 35 0.28 -2.38 -3.34
N ASP A 36 -0.74 -2.77 -4.08
CA ASP A 36 -2.06 -3.06 -3.53
C ASP A 36 -2.06 -4.50 -3.05
N VAL A 37 -2.08 -4.67 -1.72
CA VAL A 37 -1.90 -5.99 -1.09
C VAL A 37 -3.23 -6.65 -0.73
N ARG A 38 -4.34 -6.12 -1.25
CA ARG A 38 -5.67 -6.68 -1.01
C ARG A 38 -5.86 -8.00 -1.77
N THR A 39 -7.09 -8.40 -1.99
CA THR A 39 -7.42 -9.65 -2.65
C THR A 39 -8.08 -9.40 -4.01
N VAL A 40 -8.14 -10.45 -4.83
CA VAL A 40 -8.75 -10.37 -6.17
C VAL A 40 -10.19 -9.84 -6.12
N PRO A 41 -11.09 -10.33 -5.23
CA PRO A 41 -12.44 -9.77 -5.18
C PRO A 41 -12.46 -8.27 -4.86
N GLU A 42 -11.57 -7.80 -3.99
CA GLU A 42 -11.50 -6.37 -3.68
C GLU A 42 -11.10 -5.57 -4.91
N TRP A 43 -10.10 -6.04 -5.67
CA TRP A 43 -9.68 -5.34 -6.89
C TRP A 43 -10.79 -5.30 -7.94
N GLN A 44 -11.55 -6.39 -8.10
CA GLN A 44 -12.59 -6.48 -9.12
C GLN A 44 -13.84 -5.69 -8.76
N PHE A 45 -14.28 -5.75 -7.50
CA PHE A 45 -15.58 -5.21 -7.11
C PHE A 45 -15.52 -3.86 -6.43
N ILE A 46 -14.41 -3.56 -5.72
CA ILE A 46 -14.25 -2.27 -5.05
C ILE A 46 -13.50 -1.28 -5.95
N GLY A 47 -12.57 -1.78 -6.76
CA GLY A 47 -11.73 -0.98 -7.61
C GLY A 47 -10.28 -0.96 -7.16
N VAL A 48 -9.45 -0.29 -7.93
CA VAL A 48 -8.01 -0.14 -7.66
C VAL A 48 -7.59 1.31 -7.82
N PRO A 49 -6.51 1.75 -7.14
CA PRO A 49 -5.92 3.05 -7.44
C PRO A 49 -5.51 3.12 -8.92
N ASP A 50 -5.61 4.30 -9.50
CA ASP A 50 -5.18 4.52 -10.88
C ASP A 50 -3.92 5.39 -10.88
N THR A 51 -2.80 4.80 -11.28
CA THR A 51 -1.51 5.48 -11.34
C THR A 51 -1.16 5.97 -12.74
N THR A 52 -2.11 5.90 -13.68
CA THR A 52 -1.90 6.34 -15.06
C THR A 52 -1.45 7.80 -15.09
N GLY A 53 -0.42 8.08 -15.87
CA GLY A 53 0.12 9.44 -16.00
C GLY A 53 1.14 9.82 -14.93
N THR A 54 1.37 8.96 -13.94
CA THR A 54 2.45 9.17 -12.95
C THR A 54 3.72 8.46 -13.41
N LYS A 55 4.84 8.76 -12.74
CA LYS A 55 6.09 8.02 -12.97
C LYS A 55 6.06 6.66 -12.30
N GLY A 56 5.28 6.51 -11.23
CA GLY A 56 5.15 5.26 -10.50
C GLY A 56 4.24 4.26 -11.18
N LYS A 57 4.16 3.08 -10.60
CA LYS A 57 3.38 1.96 -11.13
C LYS A 57 2.52 1.36 -10.05
N LEU A 58 1.43 0.73 -10.45
CA LEU A 58 0.60 -0.08 -9.58
C LEU A 58 0.96 -1.55 -9.76
N ALA A 59 1.15 -2.24 -8.64
CA ALA A 59 1.26 -3.70 -8.62
C ALA A 59 0.19 -4.26 -7.68
N THR A 60 -0.47 -5.32 -8.09
CA THR A 60 -1.49 -5.99 -7.28
C THR A 60 -0.93 -7.35 -6.84
N ILE A 61 -0.53 -7.44 -5.57
CA ILE A 61 0.08 -8.64 -5.01
C ILE A 61 -0.52 -8.85 -3.62
N SER A 62 -1.30 -9.90 -3.43
CA SER A 62 -1.96 -10.15 -2.14
C SER A 62 -0.96 -10.43 -1.04
N TRP A 63 -1.13 -9.79 0.10
CA TRP A 63 -0.41 -10.14 1.33
C TRP A 63 -1.02 -11.40 1.94
N LYS A 64 -2.36 -11.49 1.93
CA LYS A 64 -3.09 -12.69 2.32
C LYS A 64 -3.98 -13.14 1.16
N ASN A 65 -4.05 -14.44 0.97
CA ASN A 65 -4.77 -15.03 -0.16
C ASN A 65 -6.29 -15.11 0.12
N TYR A 66 -7.07 -15.01 -0.94
CA TYR A 66 -8.50 -15.25 -0.89
C TYR A 66 -8.74 -16.73 -1.30
N PRO A 67 -9.70 -17.44 -0.70
CA PRO A 67 -10.73 -16.97 0.26
C PRO A 67 -10.39 -17.17 1.73
N ASP A 68 -9.34 -17.89 2.07
CA ASP A 68 -9.07 -18.33 3.43
C ASP A 68 -8.17 -17.39 4.23
N PHE A 69 -7.70 -16.31 3.62
CA PHE A 69 -6.76 -15.36 4.20
C PHE A 69 -5.46 -16.00 4.70
N SER A 70 -5.05 -17.10 4.07
CA SER A 70 -3.74 -17.68 4.34
C SER A 70 -2.63 -16.73 3.90
N GLN A 71 -1.50 -16.76 4.59
CA GLN A 71 -0.37 -15.91 4.25
C GLN A 71 0.17 -16.27 2.86
N ASN A 72 0.38 -15.26 2.01
CA ASN A 72 1.03 -15.46 0.73
C ASN A 72 2.55 -15.62 0.95
N THR A 73 3.01 -16.86 1.00
CA THR A 73 4.42 -17.17 1.28
C THR A 73 5.35 -16.77 0.14
N LYS A 74 4.83 -16.39 -1.01
CA LYS A 74 5.61 -15.96 -2.18
C LYS A 74 5.63 -14.44 -2.34
N PHE A 75 5.11 -13.69 -1.37
CA PHE A 75 4.98 -12.25 -1.48
C PHE A 75 6.34 -11.58 -1.77
N ALA A 76 7.37 -11.91 -1.00
CA ALA A 76 8.69 -11.32 -1.18
C ALA A 76 9.28 -11.64 -2.57
N ASP A 77 9.09 -12.88 -3.04
CA ASP A 77 9.56 -13.26 -4.37
C ASP A 77 8.81 -12.49 -5.47
N GLN A 78 7.52 -12.27 -5.28
CA GLN A 78 6.72 -11.51 -6.25
C GLN A 78 7.13 -10.05 -6.29
N ILE A 79 7.46 -9.44 -5.14
CA ILE A 79 8.00 -8.08 -5.10
C ILE A 79 9.34 -8.04 -5.85
N ALA A 80 10.23 -8.99 -5.57
CA ALA A 80 11.56 -9.02 -6.20
C ALA A 80 11.49 -9.20 -7.72
N ALA A 81 10.44 -9.84 -8.22
CA ALA A 81 10.24 -10.09 -9.64
C ALA A 81 9.67 -8.89 -10.40
N LEU A 82 9.24 -7.83 -9.71
CA LEU A 82 8.69 -6.66 -10.38
C LEU A 82 9.77 -5.95 -11.20
N PRO A 83 9.47 -5.58 -12.47
CA PRO A 83 10.47 -4.92 -13.31
C PRO A 83 10.95 -3.60 -12.70
N GLY A 84 12.26 -3.39 -12.69
CA GLY A 84 12.86 -2.15 -12.25
C GLY A 84 12.88 -1.92 -10.74
N VAL A 85 12.45 -2.88 -9.93
CA VAL A 85 12.47 -2.76 -8.49
C VAL A 85 13.84 -3.15 -7.95
N SER A 86 14.41 -2.30 -7.11
CA SER A 86 15.64 -2.56 -6.36
C SER A 86 15.38 -2.37 -4.86
N LYS A 87 16.37 -2.60 -4.04
CA LYS A 87 16.25 -2.41 -2.58
C LYS A 87 16.04 -0.95 -2.20
N ASP A 88 16.30 -0.01 -3.10
CA ASP A 88 16.13 1.43 -2.85
C ASP A 88 14.88 2.01 -3.51
N THR A 89 14.12 1.21 -4.25
CA THR A 89 12.89 1.69 -4.89
C THR A 89 11.84 2.00 -3.81
N PRO A 90 11.17 3.16 -3.88
CA PRO A 90 10.05 3.42 -2.97
C PRO A 90 8.92 2.43 -3.20
N LEU A 91 8.54 1.73 -2.15
CA LEU A 91 7.41 0.81 -2.13
C LEU A 91 6.35 1.35 -1.19
N LEU A 92 5.17 1.60 -1.72
CA LEU A 92 4.06 2.17 -0.98
C LEU A 92 2.98 1.10 -0.92
N PHE A 93 2.74 0.54 0.27
CA PHE A 93 1.81 -0.58 0.43
C PHE A 93 0.45 -0.05 0.84
N ILE A 94 -0.60 -0.51 0.18
CA ILE A 94 -1.97 -0.08 0.43
C ILE A 94 -2.88 -1.30 0.55
N CYS A 95 -3.78 -1.25 1.53
CA CYS A 95 -4.84 -2.25 1.67
C CYS A 95 -6.18 -1.55 1.89
N ARG A 96 -7.16 -2.19 2.53
CA ARG A 96 -8.46 -1.56 2.72
C ARG A 96 -8.39 -0.38 3.69
N SER A 97 -7.75 -0.58 4.86
CA SER A 97 -7.71 0.43 5.92
C SER A 97 -6.34 0.60 6.57
N GLY A 98 -5.35 -0.19 6.21
CA GLY A 98 -3.96 0.01 6.64
C GLY A 98 -3.30 -1.14 7.39
N GLY A 99 -4.04 -2.19 7.80
CA GLY A 99 -3.48 -3.28 8.62
C GLY A 99 -2.60 -4.26 7.85
N ARG A 100 -3.14 -4.84 6.79
CA ARG A 100 -2.38 -5.80 5.95
C ARG A 100 -1.16 -5.14 5.31
N SER A 101 -1.32 -3.89 4.86
CA SER A 101 -0.25 -3.15 4.22
C SER A 101 0.85 -2.76 5.20
N LEU A 102 0.51 -2.49 6.46
CA LEU A 102 1.52 -2.27 7.50
C LEU A 102 2.38 -3.52 7.68
N ASP A 103 1.75 -4.68 7.79
CA ASP A 103 2.48 -5.95 7.95
C ASP A 103 3.40 -6.19 6.75
N ALA A 104 2.93 -5.91 5.54
CA ALA A 104 3.74 -6.06 4.34
C ALA A 104 4.94 -5.10 4.35
N ALA A 105 4.75 -3.84 4.74
CA ALA A 105 5.82 -2.86 4.80
C ALA A 105 6.90 -3.28 5.80
N VAL A 106 6.50 -3.79 6.96
CA VAL A 106 7.43 -4.28 7.98
C VAL A 106 8.22 -5.49 7.45
N ALA A 107 7.53 -6.45 6.82
CA ALA A 107 8.17 -7.65 6.29
C ALA A 107 9.19 -7.31 5.20
N MET A 108 8.85 -6.40 4.30
CA MET A 108 9.76 -6.05 3.20
C MET A 108 10.93 -5.18 3.68
N THR A 109 10.73 -4.39 4.72
CA THR A 109 11.85 -3.70 5.38
C THR A 109 12.84 -4.71 5.95
N ALA A 110 12.33 -5.75 6.62
CA ALA A 110 13.19 -6.82 7.15
C ALA A 110 13.91 -7.59 6.03
N ALA A 111 13.32 -7.64 4.84
CA ALA A 111 13.93 -8.27 3.67
C ALA A 111 14.98 -7.38 2.99
N GLY A 112 15.22 -6.17 3.48
CA GLY A 112 16.28 -5.29 3.00
C GLY A 112 15.84 -4.13 2.12
N TYR A 113 14.54 -3.95 1.91
CA TYR A 113 14.03 -2.80 1.14
C TYR A 113 14.00 -1.56 2.03
N SER A 114 14.68 -0.50 1.60
CA SER A 114 14.96 0.66 2.47
C SER A 114 13.82 1.68 2.53
N LYS A 115 12.87 1.63 1.60
CA LYS A 115 11.84 2.67 1.47
C LYS A 115 10.45 2.03 1.38
N CYS A 116 10.05 1.35 2.46
CA CYS A 116 8.74 0.69 2.57
C CYS A 116 7.82 1.55 3.43
N PHE A 117 6.79 2.10 2.81
CA PHE A 117 5.80 2.96 3.48
C PHE A 117 4.44 2.28 3.51
N ASN A 118 3.67 2.58 4.54
CA ASN A 118 2.27 2.20 4.62
C ASN A 118 1.41 3.40 4.25
N VAL A 119 0.44 3.20 3.37
CA VAL A 119 -0.52 4.27 3.02
C VAL A 119 -1.61 4.31 4.08
N SER A 120 -1.60 5.37 4.89
CA SER A 120 -2.52 5.54 6.01
C SER A 120 -3.97 5.58 5.51
N GLY A 121 -4.85 4.87 6.20
CA GLY A 121 -6.25 4.80 5.84
C GLY A 121 -6.55 3.90 4.65
N GLY A 122 -5.56 3.47 3.90
CA GLY A 122 -5.72 2.55 2.79
C GLY A 122 -6.57 3.08 1.65
N PHE A 123 -7.25 2.18 0.96
CA PHE A 123 -8.09 2.53 -0.19
C PHE A 123 -9.47 3.04 0.22
N GLU A 124 -10.06 2.45 1.26
CA GLU A 124 -11.42 2.74 1.69
C GLU A 124 -11.50 3.38 3.07
N GLY A 125 -10.48 3.24 3.90
CA GLY A 125 -10.50 3.75 5.27
C GLY A 125 -11.38 2.94 6.20
N ASP A 126 -11.60 3.49 7.39
CA ASP A 126 -12.51 2.92 8.38
C ASP A 126 -13.96 3.29 8.07
N PRO A 127 -14.93 2.51 8.58
CA PRO A 127 -16.34 2.90 8.43
C PRO A 127 -16.62 4.23 9.11
N ASP A 128 -17.49 5.03 8.48
CA ASP A 128 -18.00 6.26 9.08
C ASP A 128 -19.11 5.93 10.11
N SER A 129 -19.76 6.96 10.64
CA SER A 129 -20.82 6.79 11.64
C SER A 129 -22.05 6.01 11.12
N ASP A 130 -22.21 5.95 9.80
CA ASP A 130 -23.29 5.18 9.16
C ASP A 130 -22.84 3.77 8.74
N GLY A 131 -21.60 3.40 9.04
CA GLY A 131 -21.06 2.10 8.67
C GLY A 131 -20.57 2.02 7.23
N HIS A 132 -20.33 3.15 6.57
CA HIS A 132 -19.85 3.20 5.20
C HIS A 132 -18.38 3.54 5.15
N ARG A 133 -17.66 2.85 4.26
CA ARG A 133 -16.25 3.13 3.99
C ARG A 133 -16.12 4.02 2.75
N GLY A 134 -14.95 4.65 2.59
CA GLY A 134 -14.67 5.48 1.42
C GLY A 134 -15.23 6.89 1.51
N THR A 135 -15.63 7.32 2.70
CA THR A 135 -16.25 8.64 2.90
C THR A 135 -15.40 9.59 3.72
N THR A 136 -14.62 9.10 4.68
CA THR A 136 -13.86 9.96 5.60
C THR A 136 -12.36 9.78 5.48
N GLN A 137 -11.90 8.58 5.14
CA GLN A 137 -10.48 8.25 5.08
C GLN A 137 -10.18 7.46 3.82
N GLY A 138 -8.90 7.45 3.44
CA GLY A 138 -8.39 6.59 2.39
C GLY A 138 -8.37 7.25 1.02
N TRP A 139 -7.83 6.51 0.08
CA TRP A 139 -7.60 6.96 -1.30
C TRP A 139 -8.87 7.50 -1.96
N LYS A 140 -9.97 6.76 -1.84
CA LYS A 140 -11.25 7.18 -2.43
C LYS A 140 -11.80 8.45 -1.82
N ALA A 141 -11.76 8.55 -0.48
CA ALA A 141 -12.31 9.71 0.22
C ALA A 141 -11.54 10.99 -0.09
N LYS A 142 -10.29 10.87 -0.49
CA LYS A 142 -9.42 12.00 -0.85
C LYS A 142 -9.53 12.36 -2.34
N ASN A 143 -10.45 11.75 -3.05
CA ASN A 143 -10.71 12.03 -4.47
C ASN A 143 -9.49 11.80 -5.36
N LEU A 144 -8.63 10.87 -5.00
CA LEU A 144 -7.50 10.48 -5.82
C LEU A 144 -7.98 9.53 -6.94
N PRO A 145 -7.26 9.44 -8.06
CA PRO A 145 -7.72 8.62 -9.19
C PRO A 145 -7.85 7.14 -8.82
N TRP A 146 -8.96 6.53 -9.20
CA TRP A 146 -9.18 5.09 -9.05
C TRP A 146 -10.12 4.61 -10.15
N LYS A 147 -10.15 3.31 -10.37
CA LYS A 147 -10.98 2.72 -11.43
C LYS A 147 -11.52 1.36 -11.02
N GLN A 148 -12.62 0.97 -11.62
CA GLN A 148 -13.18 -0.38 -11.55
C GLN A 148 -13.10 -1.01 -12.93
N GLY A 149 -12.79 -2.30 -12.95
CA GLY A 149 -12.60 -2.95 -14.20
C GLY A 149 -13.61 -3.99 -14.56
#